data_93b7fad3406135d95c2e820f90197989
#
_entry.id   93b7fad3406135d95c2e820f90197989
#
_cell.length_a   1.000
_cell.length_b   1.000
_cell.length_c   1.000
_cell.angle_alpha   90.00
_cell.angle_beta   90.00
_cell.angle_gamma   90.00
#
_symmetry.space_group_name_H-M   'P 1'
#
loop_
_entity.id
_entity.type
_entity.pdbx_description
1 polymer ?
#
loop_
_entity_poly.entity_id
_entity_poly.type
_entity_poly.pdbx_seq_one_letter_code
_entity_poly.pdbx_strand_id
1 'polypeptide(L)'
;MRTRKNRARDAKIRLGDSMATMMKERLACTVAIAALVIGCVTFFYLGLGLVPVYIVGGPGLLAVFFWYRTYLKQPTDPAIIVPLFLITAAGFEIHLVEEYLGHYAPTISRLFNIGWTDRVFVVICFLLAAALCLVSVGLYYRKAVAGFVASLFLFTRLAEVGLFVFPLLRPALQPDVAHPISQSVASGTFVGDMPNHYWRITGSYYFPGMYTVALAILPALYTLYRVWQARPSVTTASVSQ
;
A
#
# COMPACT_ATOMS: atom_id res chain seq x y z
N MET A 1 13.64 -17.28 -53.75
CA MET A 1 12.23 -17.16 -53.43
C MET A 1 11.94 -17.96 -52.13
N ARG A 2 11.77 -17.33 -50.93
CA ARG A 2 11.48 -18.05 -49.66
C ARG A 2 10.04 -18.55 -49.74
N THR A 3 9.85 -19.84 -49.53
CA THR A 3 8.54 -20.47 -49.59
C THR A 3 7.64 -19.96 -48.46
N ARG A 4 6.31 -19.89 -48.67
CA ARG A 4 5.30 -19.48 -47.71
C ARG A 4 5.42 -20.23 -46.36
N LYS A 5 5.84 -21.49 -46.41
CA LYS A 5 6.07 -22.39 -45.27
C LYS A 5 7.25 -21.93 -44.39
N ASN A 6 8.35 -21.42 -44.99
CA ASN A 6 9.48 -20.90 -44.22
C ASN A 6 9.14 -19.60 -43.49
N ARG A 7 8.37 -18.69 -44.09
CA ARG A 7 7.91 -17.47 -43.42
C ARG A 7 7.04 -17.76 -42.20
N ALA A 8 6.12 -18.72 -42.31
CA ALA A 8 5.27 -19.12 -41.17
C ALA A 8 6.07 -19.73 -40.02
N ARG A 9 7.12 -20.55 -40.35
CA ARG A 9 8.01 -21.12 -39.34
C ARG A 9 8.85 -20.05 -38.65
N ASP A 10 9.44 -19.12 -39.39
CA ASP A 10 10.22 -18.02 -38.83
C ASP A 10 9.34 -17.08 -37.92
N ALA A 11 8.12 -16.84 -38.33
CA ALA A 11 7.17 -16.05 -37.52
C ALA A 11 6.81 -16.75 -36.18
N LYS A 12 6.63 -18.09 -36.22
CA LYS A 12 6.33 -18.89 -35.03
C LYS A 12 7.52 -18.92 -34.05
N ILE A 13 8.75 -19.05 -34.57
CA ILE A 13 9.97 -19.01 -33.76
C ILE A 13 10.12 -17.64 -33.10
N ARG A 14 10.01 -16.55 -33.85
CA ARG A 14 10.09 -15.18 -33.28
C ARG A 14 9.02 -14.91 -32.23
N LEU A 15 7.81 -15.41 -32.41
CA LEU A 15 6.73 -15.29 -31.44
C LEU A 15 7.07 -16.06 -30.15
N GLY A 16 7.61 -17.27 -30.28
CA GLY A 16 8.05 -18.08 -29.14
C GLY A 16 9.17 -17.40 -28.33
N ASP A 17 10.18 -16.86 -29.02
CA ASP A 17 11.29 -16.16 -28.39
C ASP A 17 10.83 -14.87 -27.69
N SER A 18 9.93 -14.12 -28.30
CA SER A 18 9.33 -12.92 -27.70
C SER A 18 8.52 -13.25 -26.45
N MET A 19 7.73 -14.31 -26.47
CA MET A 19 6.96 -14.76 -25.30
C MET A 19 7.86 -15.24 -24.17
N ALA A 20 8.93 -15.98 -24.47
CA ALA A 20 9.89 -16.44 -23.48
C ALA A 20 10.63 -15.27 -22.81
N THR A 21 11.02 -14.26 -23.58
CA THR A 21 11.67 -13.05 -23.08
C THR A 21 10.72 -12.26 -22.15
N MET A 22 9.48 -12.03 -22.57
CA MET A 22 8.49 -11.36 -21.73
C MET A 22 8.21 -12.13 -20.43
N MET A 23 8.20 -13.46 -20.47
CA MET A 23 7.98 -14.28 -19.27
C MET A 23 9.15 -14.16 -18.30
N LYS A 24 10.39 -14.17 -18.80
CA LYS A 24 11.60 -13.96 -17.99
C LYS A 24 11.62 -12.58 -17.33
N GLU A 25 11.29 -11.52 -18.07
CA GLU A 25 11.21 -10.16 -17.52
C GLU A 25 10.14 -10.03 -16.44
N ARG A 26 8.97 -10.63 -16.63
CA ARG A 26 7.91 -10.65 -15.62
C ARG A 26 8.34 -11.41 -14.36
N LEU A 27 8.99 -12.55 -14.53
CA LEU A 27 9.51 -13.34 -13.41
C LEU A 27 10.58 -12.54 -12.63
N ALA A 28 11.55 -11.96 -13.34
CA ALA A 28 12.60 -11.16 -12.74
C ALA A 28 12.02 -9.96 -11.95
N CYS A 29 11.06 -9.25 -12.54
CA CYS A 29 10.37 -8.14 -11.87
C CYS A 29 9.61 -8.61 -10.62
N THR A 30 8.94 -9.75 -10.68
CA THR A 30 8.21 -10.33 -9.54
C THR A 30 9.17 -10.71 -8.42
N VAL A 31 10.28 -11.37 -8.74
CA VAL A 31 11.29 -11.76 -7.76
C VAL A 31 11.91 -10.53 -7.10
N ALA A 32 12.27 -9.51 -7.88
CA ALA A 32 12.83 -8.26 -7.34
C ALA A 32 11.87 -7.56 -6.39
N ILE A 33 10.60 -7.45 -6.75
CA ILE A 33 9.57 -6.82 -5.90
C ILE A 33 9.30 -7.66 -4.64
N ALA A 34 9.22 -8.99 -4.77
CA ALA A 34 9.04 -9.86 -3.61
C ALA A 34 10.23 -9.76 -2.65
N ALA A 35 11.46 -9.73 -3.16
CA ALA A 35 12.65 -9.53 -2.34
C ALA A 35 12.65 -8.18 -1.64
N LEU A 36 12.23 -7.10 -2.31
CA LEU A 36 12.06 -5.78 -1.73
C LEU A 36 11.03 -5.79 -0.58
N VAL A 37 9.86 -6.39 -0.79
CA VAL A 37 8.82 -6.52 0.24
C VAL A 37 9.33 -7.29 1.44
N ILE A 38 9.98 -8.44 1.23
CA ILE A 38 10.55 -9.24 2.30
C ILE A 38 11.64 -8.46 3.05
N GLY A 39 12.51 -7.75 2.32
CA GLY A 39 13.54 -6.90 2.92
C GLY A 39 12.96 -5.79 3.79
N CYS A 40 11.93 -5.10 3.31
CA CYS A 40 11.21 -4.08 4.08
C CYS A 40 10.54 -4.68 5.34
N VAL A 41 9.86 -5.82 5.20
CA VAL A 41 9.24 -6.52 6.32
C VAL A 41 10.27 -6.91 7.38
N THR A 42 11.40 -7.46 6.95
CA THR A 42 12.51 -7.83 7.86
C THR A 42 13.07 -6.60 8.57
N PHE A 43 13.32 -5.52 7.84
CA PHE A 43 13.79 -4.27 8.41
C PHE A 43 12.83 -3.71 9.47
N PHE A 44 11.53 -3.66 9.16
CA PHE A 44 10.53 -3.22 10.13
C PHE A 44 10.42 -4.14 11.33
N TYR A 45 10.51 -5.46 11.13
CA TYR A 45 10.49 -6.43 12.22
C TYR A 45 11.64 -6.23 13.20
N LEU A 46 12.84 -6.07 12.67
CA LEU A 46 14.06 -5.90 13.49
C LEU A 46 14.09 -4.53 14.19
N GLY A 47 13.55 -3.49 13.54
CA GLY A 47 13.58 -2.12 14.08
C GLY A 47 12.40 -1.77 14.98
N LEU A 48 11.20 -2.24 14.66
CA LEU A 48 9.95 -1.78 15.26
C LEU A 48 9.05 -2.90 15.79
N GLY A 49 9.41 -4.17 15.56
CA GLY A 49 8.67 -5.34 16.03
C GLY A 49 7.53 -5.78 15.10
N LEU A 50 6.62 -6.61 15.64
CA LEU A 50 5.59 -7.32 14.85
C LEU A 50 4.49 -6.44 14.28
N VAL A 51 4.13 -5.35 14.93
CA VAL A 51 2.95 -4.56 14.52
C VAL A 51 3.16 -3.86 13.17
N PRO A 52 4.30 -3.16 12.92
CA PRO A 52 4.58 -2.64 11.59
C PRO A 52 4.68 -3.73 10.52
N VAL A 53 5.14 -4.94 10.87
CA VAL A 53 5.13 -6.09 9.96
C VAL A 53 3.71 -6.44 9.54
N TYR A 54 2.76 -6.47 10.46
CA TYR A 54 1.37 -6.72 10.14
C TYR A 54 0.77 -5.64 9.23
N ILE A 55 1.04 -4.37 9.54
CA ILE A 55 0.45 -3.22 8.83
C ILE A 55 1.04 -3.04 7.42
N VAL A 56 2.33 -3.31 7.24
CA VAL A 56 3.03 -3.13 5.96
C VAL A 56 3.26 -4.46 5.26
N GLY A 57 3.66 -5.50 5.99
CA GLY A 57 4.00 -6.80 5.44
C GLY A 57 2.80 -7.55 4.88
N GLY A 58 1.70 -7.60 5.61
CA GLY A 58 0.46 -8.23 5.14
C GLY A 58 -0.05 -7.60 3.84
N PRO A 59 -0.28 -6.27 3.81
CA PRO A 59 -0.60 -5.54 2.59
C PRO A 59 0.42 -5.73 1.47
N GLY A 60 1.71 -5.76 1.80
CA GLY A 60 2.78 -6.00 0.83
C GLY A 60 2.65 -7.34 0.13
N LEU A 61 2.43 -8.42 0.87
CA LEU A 61 2.23 -9.76 0.31
C LEU A 61 0.94 -9.85 -0.51
N LEU A 62 -0.16 -9.26 -0.01
CA LEU A 62 -1.42 -9.19 -0.75
C LEU A 62 -1.26 -8.38 -2.03
N ALA A 63 -0.51 -7.27 -1.99
CA ALA A 63 -0.24 -6.45 -3.16
C ALA A 63 0.58 -7.20 -4.22
N VAL A 64 1.63 -7.95 -3.83
CA VAL A 64 2.41 -8.79 -4.74
C VAL A 64 1.50 -9.83 -5.40
N PHE A 65 0.71 -10.55 -4.62
CA PHE A 65 -0.22 -11.57 -5.14
C PHE A 65 -1.23 -10.96 -6.11
N PHE A 66 -1.89 -9.88 -5.70
CA PHE A 66 -2.92 -9.20 -6.50
C PHE A 66 -2.34 -8.66 -7.81
N TRP A 67 -1.23 -7.91 -7.74
CA TRP A 67 -0.52 -7.36 -8.88
C TRP A 67 -0.08 -8.44 -9.86
N TYR A 68 0.50 -9.55 -9.36
CA TYR A 68 0.89 -10.69 -10.18
C TYR A 68 -0.29 -11.32 -10.91
N ARG A 69 -1.44 -11.43 -10.23
CA ARG A 69 -2.67 -12.05 -10.80
C ARG A 69 -3.44 -11.14 -11.74
N THR A 70 -3.22 -9.85 -11.67
CA THR A 70 -3.98 -8.82 -12.40
C THR A 70 -3.06 -8.01 -13.31
N TYR A 71 -2.58 -6.87 -12.84
CA TYR A 71 -1.90 -5.83 -13.60
C TYR A 71 -0.63 -6.30 -14.32
N LEU A 72 0.16 -7.19 -13.72
CA LEU A 72 1.37 -7.71 -14.36
C LEU A 72 1.06 -8.56 -15.60
N LYS A 73 -0.06 -9.29 -15.59
CA LYS A 73 -0.49 -10.09 -16.73
C LYS A 73 -1.07 -9.23 -17.83
N GLN A 74 -1.96 -8.34 -17.45
CA GLN A 74 -2.61 -7.39 -18.34
C GLN A 74 -2.86 -6.08 -17.59
N PRO A 75 -2.11 -5.02 -17.90
CA PRO A 75 -2.34 -3.72 -17.31
C PRO A 75 -3.79 -3.27 -17.53
N THR A 76 -4.44 -2.85 -16.46
CA THR A 76 -5.79 -2.28 -16.52
C THR A 76 -5.80 -1.03 -17.39
N ASP A 77 -6.88 -0.78 -18.09
CA ASP A 77 -7.04 0.43 -18.90
C ASP A 77 -6.82 1.69 -18.05
N PRO A 78 -5.90 2.58 -18.46
CA PRO A 78 -5.65 3.84 -17.76
C PRO A 78 -6.91 4.68 -17.55
N ALA A 79 -7.87 4.66 -18.47
CA ALA A 79 -9.13 5.37 -18.34
C ALA A 79 -9.97 4.88 -17.14
N ILE A 80 -9.73 3.68 -16.64
CA ILE A 80 -10.40 3.11 -15.48
C ILE A 80 -9.55 3.29 -14.23
N ILE A 81 -8.28 2.85 -14.27
CA ILE A 81 -7.47 2.78 -13.05
C ILE A 81 -7.01 4.15 -12.56
N VAL A 82 -6.65 5.08 -13.46
CA VAL A 82 -6.09 6.37 -13.06
C VAL A 82 -7.12 7.23 -12.31
N PRO A 83 -8.36 7.43 -12.79
CA PRO A 83 -9.36 8.19 -12.04
C PRO A 83 -9.68 7.57 -10.68
N LEU A 84 -9.83 6.25 -10.60
CA LEU A 84 -10.14 5.56 -9.35
C LEU A 84 -8.99 5.64 -8.34
N PHE A 85 -7.75 5.52 -8.81
CA PHE A 85 -6.57 5.68 -7.99
C PHE A 85 -6.46 7.11 -7.46
N LEU A 86 -6.68 8.12 -8.31
CA LEU A 86 -6.66 9.53 -7.90
C LEU A 86 -7.76 9.87 -6.89
N ILE A 87 -8.97 9.32 -7.05
CA ILE A 87 -10.05 9.48 -6.06
C ILE A 87 -9.63 8.88 -4.71
N THR A 88 -9.00 7.69 -4.73
CA THR A 88 -8.47 7.08 -3.50
C THR A 88 -7.37 7.92 -2.88
N ALA A 89 -6.44 8.43 -3.69
CA ALA A 89 -5.36 9.30 -3.24
C ALA A 89 -5.91 10.61 -2.64
N ALA A 90 -6.87 11.26 -3.29
CA ALA A 90 -7.50 12.47 -2.78
C ALA A 90 -8.24 12.23 -1.45
N GLY A 91 -8.97 11.13 -1.33
CA GLY A 91 -9.61 10.73 -0.07
C GLY A 91 -8.59 10.48 1.04
N PHE A 92 -7.44 9.91 0.68
CA PHE A 92 -6.33 9.70 1.61
C PHE A 92 -5.67 11.01 2.03
N GLU A 93 -5.46 11.96 1.14
CA GLU A 93 -4.90 13.27 1.51
C GLU A 93 -5.83 14.03 2.48
N ILE A 94 -7.15 13.94 2.30
CA ILE A 94 -8.12 14.50 3.26
C ILE A 94 -8.01 13.78 4.61
N HIS A 95 -7.84 12.47 4.61
CA HIS A 95 -7.64 11.67 5.81
C HIS A 95 -6.36 12.08 6.56
N LEU A 96 -5.25 12.34 5.86
CA LEU A 96 -4.01 12.84 6.47
C LEU A 96 -4.20 14.20 7.18
N VAL A 97 -5.14 15.03 6.74
CA VAL A 97 -5.47 16.29 7.45
C VAL A 97 -6.04 15.98 8.83
N GLU A 98 -6.97 15.03 8.96
CA GLU A 98 -7.49 14.61 10.28
C GLU A 98 -6.36 14.00 11.12
N GLU A 99 -5.51 13.17 10.55
CA GLU A 99 -4.37 12.60 11.24
C GLU A 99 -3.43 13.67 11.78
N TYR A 100 -3.13 14.69 10.99
CA TYR A 100 -2.29 15.81 11.43
C TYR A 100 -2.95 16.59 12.57
N LEU A 101 -4.21 16.96 12.42
CA LEU A 101 -4.96 17.70 13.43
C LEU A 101 -5.19 16.89 14.72
N GLY A 102 -5.23 15.58 14.61
CA GLY A 102 -5.35 14.64 15.73
C GLY A 102 -4.02 14.23 16.36
N HIS A 103 -2.89 14.79 15.93
CA HIS A 103 -1.55 14.44 16.41
C HIS A 103 -1.20 12.97 16.20
N TYR A 104 -1.43 12.47 14.97
CA TYR A 104 -1.12 11.08 14.61
C TYR A 104 0.35 10.70 14.84
N ALA A 105 1.30 11.56 14.47
CA ALA A 105 2.71 11.27 14.61
C ALA A 105 3.15 11.08 16.08
N PRO A 106 2.80 11.98 17.02
CA PRO A 106 3.00 11.73 18.44
C PRO A 106 2.26 10.47 18.95
N THR A 107 1.06 10.22 18.43
CA THR A 107 0.25 9.05 18.77
C THR A 107 0.98 7.74 18.40
N ILE A 108 1.48 7.64 17.19
CA ILE A 108 2.24 6.49 16.69
C ILE A 108 3.58 6.39 17.42
N SER A 109 4.24 7.51 17.68
CA SER A 109 5.49 7.55 18.46
C SER A 109 5.31 6.93 19.84
N ARG A 110 4.19 7.23 20.47
CA ARG A 110 3.84 6.65 21.78
C ARG A 110 3.56 5.15 21.70
N LEU A 111 2.88 4.69 20.63
CA LEU A 111 2.57 3.28 20.44
C LEU A 111 3.80 2.41 20.20
N PHE A 112 4.72 2.89 19.38
CA PHE A 112 5.81 2.10 18.85
C PHE A 112 7.18 2.55 19.36
N ASN A 113 7.23 3.54 20.24
CA ASN A 113 8.46 4.12 20.77
C ASN A 113 9.40 4.61 19.66
N ILE A 114 8.84 5.35 18.69
CA ILE A 114 9.59 5.97 17.58
C ILE A 114 9.54 7.48 17.70
N GLY A 115 10.58 8.15 17.21
CA GLY A 115 10.73 9.61 17.32
C GLY A 115 10.00 10.42 16.25
N TRP A 116 8.75 10.08 15.93
CA TRP A 116 7.98 10.85 14.95
C TRP A 116 7.40 12.11 15.57
N THR A 117 7.59 13.20 14.88
CA THR A 117 7.04 14.51 15.22
C THR A 117 6.05 14.95 14.12
N ASP A 118 5.15 15.88 14.42
CA ASP A 118 4.25 16.46 13.44
C ASP A 118 5.00 17.05 12.24
N ARG A 119 6.20 17.61 12.47
CA ARG A 119 7.03 18.14 11.38
C ARG A 119 7.50 17.03 10.43
N VAL A 120 7.96 15.91 10.97
CA VAL A 120 8.37 14.74 10.17
C VAL A 120 7.18 14.18 9.42
N PHE A 121 6.03 14.10 10.07
CA PHE A 121 4.78 13.64 9.45
C PHE A 121 4.40 14.49 8.24
N VAL A 122 4.40 15.81 8.36
CA VAL A 122 4.09 16.72 7.24
C VAL A 122 5.03 16.52 6.06
N VAL A 123 6.35 16.36 6.32
CA VAL A 123 7.32 16.09 5.24
C VAL A 123 7.00 14.75 4.55
N ILE A 124 6.68 13.71 5.31
CA ILE A 124 6.29 12.41 4.76
C ILE A 124 5.02 12.54 3.90
N CYS A 125 4.01 13.29 4.35
CA CYS A 125 2.78 13.52 3.59
C CYS A 125 3.06 14.16 2.23
N PHE A 126 3.89 15.21 2.17
CA PHE A 126 4.25 15.84 0.90
C PHE A 126 5.02 14.90 -0.04
N LEU A 127 5.97 14.13 0.50
CA LEU A 127 6.70 13.14 -0.31
C LEU A 127 5.79 12.05 -0.83
N LEU A 128 4.83 11.62 -0.02
CA LEU A 128 3.84 10.61 -0.41
C LEU A 128 2.89 11.15 -1.48
N ALA A 129 2.38 12.37 -1.34
CA ALA A 129 1.55 13.01 -2.36
C ALA A 129 2.29 13.09 -3.71
N ALA A 130 3.57 13.51 -3.69
CA ALA A 130 4.41 13.52 -4.90
C ALA A 130 4.58 12.10 -5.49
N ALA A 131 4.81 11.11 -4.64
CA ALA A 131 4.93 9.72 -5.07
C ALA A 131 3.63 9.19 -5.71
N LEU A 132 2.45 9.51 -5.13
CA LEU A 132 1.15 9.14 -5.69
C LEU A 132 0.90 9.78 -7.06
N CYS A 133 1.33 11.03 -7.26
CA CYS A 133 1.31 11.66 -8.59
C CYS A 133 2.19 10.90 -9.59
N LEU A 134 3.42 10.53 -9.22
CA LEU A 134 4.31 9.74 -10.08
C LEU A 134 3.75 8.35 -10.38
N VAL A 135 3.11 7.71 -9.40
CA VAL A 135 2.41 6.43 -9.60
C VAL A 135 1.27 6.59 -10.61
N SER A 136 0.49 7.67 -10.51
CA SER A 136 -0.60 7.96 -11.48
C SER A 136 -0.07 8.10 -12.91
N VAL A 137 1.05 8.80 -13.09
CA VAL A 137 1.75 8.90 -14.38
C VAL A 137 2.21 7.52 -14.85
N GLY A 138 2.80 6.73 -13.96
CA GLY A 138 3.21 5.36 -14.26
C GLY A 138 2.05 4.44 -14.64
N LEU A 139 0.89 4.57 -14.01
CA LEU A 139 -0.34 3.85 -14.37
C LEU A 139 -0.86 4.26 -15.75
N TYR A 140 -0.82 5.55 -16.05
CA TYR A 140 -1.19 6.06 -17.37
C TYR A 140 -0.34 5.42 -18.48
N TYR A 141 0.98 5.30 -18.27
CA TYR A 141 1.90 4.62 -19.18
C TYR A 141 1.96 3.09 -19.00
N ARG A 142 1.03 2.50 -18.25
CA ARG A 142 0.91 1.05 -18.03
C ARG A 142 2.19 0.39 -17.47
N LYS A 143 2.98 1.12 -16.67
CA LYS A 143 4.22 0.59 -16.09
C LYS A 143 3.92 -0.44 -15.01
N ALA A 144 4.54 -1.62 -15.11
CA ALA A 144 4.30 -2.73 -14.16
C ALA A 144 4.59 -2.34 -12.70
N VAL A 145 5.69 -1.62 -12.46
CA VAL A 145 6.07 -1.15 -11.12
C VAL A 145 5.00 -0.20 -10.54
N ALA A 146 4.43 0.70 -11.35
CA ALA A 146 3.36 1.59 -10.90
C ALA A 146 2.11 0.79 -10.49
N GLY A 147 1.78 -0.26 -11.22
CA GLY A 147 0.70 -1.18 -10.86
C GLY A 147 0.94 -1.88 -9.52
N PHE A 148 2.19 -2.26 -9.22
CA PHE A 148 2.54 -2.82 -7.92
C PHE A 148 2.41 -1.78 -6.79
N VAL A 149 3.00 -0.60 -6.95
CA VAL A 149 2.96 0.47 -5.94
C VAL A 149 1.52 0.92 -5.69
N ALA A 150 0.69 1.04 -6.74
CA ALA A 150 -0.72 1.30 -6.59
C ALA A 150 -1.43 0.19 -5.79
N SER A 151 -1.18 -1.08 -6.09
CA SER A 151 -1.76 -2.20 -5.33
C SER A 151 -1.33 -2.16 -3.86
N LEU A 152 -0.06 -1.88 -3.59
CA LEU A 152 0.47 -1.73 -2.23
C LEU A 152 -0.25 -0.61 -1.48
N PHE A 153 -0.36 0.57 -2.10
CA PHE A 153 -1.08 1.70 -1.53
C PHE A 153 -2.54 1.37 -1.22
N LEU A 154 -3.25 0.71 -2.13
CA LEU A 154 -4.65 0.33 -1.93
C LEU A 154 -4.81 -0.66 -0.78
N PHE A 155 -3.95 -1.67 -0.65
CA PHE A 155 -4.01 -2.63 0.44
C PHE A 155 -3.58 -2.05 1.79
N THR A 156 -2.64 -1.10 1.82
CA THR A 156 -2.25 -0.42 3.06
C THR A 156 -3.39 0.40 3.64
N ARG A 157 -4.28 0.97 2.80
CA ARG A 157 -5.50 1.65 3.30
C ARG A 157 -6.40 0.71 4.09
N LEU A 158 -6.54 -0.53 3.64
CA LEU A 158 -7.35 -1.52 4.35
C LEU A 158 -6.72 -1.95 5.69
N ALA A 159 -5.41 -2.06 5.74
CA ALA A 159 -4.69 -2.45 6.95
C ALA A 159 -4.68 -1.36 8.03
N GLU A 160 -4.90 -0.10 7.66
CA GLU A 160 -4.92 1.04 8.56
C GLU A 160 -6.01 0.93 9.64
N VAL A 161 -7.13 0.29 9.32
CA VAL A 161 -8.17 -0.03 10.32
C VAL A 161 -7.60 -0.82 11.51
N GLY A 162 -6.59 -1.65 11.26
CA GLY A 162 -5.90 -2.39 12.32
C GLY A 162 -5.24 -1.49 13.35
N LEU A 163 -4.75 -0.30 12.94
CA LEU A 163 -4.18 0.69 13.86
C LEU A 163 -5.21 1.27 14.82
N PHE A 164 -6.44 1.47 14.36
CA PHE A 164 -7.51 2.01 15.20
C PHE A 164 -8.00 1.02 16.23
N VAL A 165 -7.94 -0.27 15.92
CA VAL A 165 -8.38 -1.34 16.82
C VAL A 165 -7.28 -1.73 17.79
N PHE A 166 -6.02 -1.57 17.41
CA PHE A 166 -4.87 -2.04 18.17
C PHE A 166 -4.81 -1.51 19.62
N PRO A 167 -5.03 -0.19 19.90
CA PRO A 167 -5.04 0.31 21.27
C PRO A 167 -6.13 -0.31 22.15
N LEU A 168 -7.28 -0.66 21.55
CA LEU A 168 -8.39 -1.29 22.28
C LEU A 168 -8.07 -2.72 22.73
N LEU A 169 -7.19 -3.40 22.00
CA LEU A 169 -6.78 -4.77 22.32
C LEU A 169 -5.63 -4.85 23.32
N ARG A 170 -5.01 -3.72 23.67
CA ARG A 170 -3.90 -3.67 24.62
C ARG A 170 -4.30 -3.02 25.94
N PRO A 171 -4.38 -3.79 27.04
CA PRO A 171 -4.70 -3.26 28.37
C PRO A 171 -3.79 -2.10 28.78
N ALA A 172 -2.49 -2.20 28.43
CA ALA A 172 -1.50 -1.16 28.73
C ALA A 172 -1.76 0.20 28.06
N LEU A 173 -2.66 0.27 27.08
CA LEU A 173 -3.04 1.48 26.34
C LEU A 173 -4.42 2.02 26.79
N GLN A 174 -5.02 1.39 27.79
CA GLN A 174 -6.30 1.86 28.36
C GLN A 174 -6.11 3.21 29.09
N PRO A 175 -7.20 3.97 29.34
CA PRO A 175 -7.12 5.33 29.85
C PRO A 175 -6.34 5.50 31.15
N ASP A 176 -6.41 4.51 32.03
CA ASP A 176 -5.84 4.55 33.39
C ASP A 176 -4.36 4.22 33.43
N VAL A 177 -3.76 3.81 32.31
CA VAL A 177 -2.37 3.41 32.27
C VAL A 177 -1.51 4.51 31.64
N ALA A 178 -0.70 5.17 32.45
CA ALA A 178 0.33 6.08 31.98
C ALA A 178 1.38 5.29 31.20
N HIS A 179 1.52 5.56 29.91
CA HIS A 179 2.60 5.01 29.10
C HIS A 179 3.84 5.86 29.23
N PRO A 180 4.93 5.37 29.84
CA PRO A 180 6.20 6.07 29.80
C PRO A 180 6.70 6.13 28.34
N ILE A 181 7.01 7.31 27.89
CA ILE A 181 7.68 7.54 26.62
C ILE A 181 9.17 7.54 26.90
N SER A 182 9.96 6.81 26.11
CA SER A 182 11.39 6.82 26.29
C SER A 182 11.95 8.23 26.04
N GLN A 183 12.98 8.61 26.77
CA GLN A 183 13.62 9.92 26.60
C GLN A 183 14.17 10.14 25.18
N SER A 184 14.54 9.06 24.49
CA SER A 184 14.94 9.14 23.08
C SER A 184 13.84 9.60 22.14
N VAL A 185 12.57 9.29 22.46
CA VAL A 185 11.41 9.75 21.70
C VAL A 185 11.07 11.19 22.08
N ALA A 186 11.34 11.59 23.30
CA ALA A 186 11.06 12.93 23.81
C ALA A 186 12.06 14.00 23.32
N SER A 187 13.13 13.62 22.61
CA SER A 187 14.19 14.55 22.17
C SER A 187 13.75 15.58 21.12
N GLY A 188 12.53 15.57 20.69
CA GLY A 188 12.00 16.54 19.73
C GLY A 188 10.92 17.42 20.34
N THR A 189 9.77 17.36 19.76
CA THR A 189 8.58 18.13 20.17
C THR A 189 7.61 17.32 21.02
N PHE A 190 7.87 16.04 21.21
CA PHE A 190 6.99 15.16 21.97
C PHE A 190 7.37 15.22 23.46
N VAL A 191 6.44 15.62 24.27
CA VAL A 191 6.61 15.74 25.72
C VAL A 191 6.00 14.52 26.41
N GLY A 192 6.73 13.92 27.36
CA GLY A 192 6.33 12.69 28.04
C GLY A 192 5.02 12.78 28.83
N ASP A 193 4.60 13.98 29.19
CA ASP A 193 3.36 14.29 29.90
C ASP A 193 2.16 14.60 28.98
N MET A 194 2.35 14.50 27.67
CA MET A 194 1.21 14.64 26.74
C MET A 194 0.09 13.65 27.06
N PRO A 195 -1.18 14.11 27.03
CA PRO A 195 -2.30 13.24 27.30
C PRO A 195 -2.35 12.07 26.30
N ASN A 196 -2.93 10.96 26.72
CA ASN A 196 -3.17 9.83 25.85
C ASN A 196 -4.13 10.23 24.72
N HIS A 197 -3.64 10.31 23.48
CA HIS A 197 -4.44 10.76 22.33
C HIS A 197 -5.52 9.76 21.90
N TYR A 198 -5.48 8.50 22.38
CA TYR A 198 -6.50 7.49 22.08
C TYR A 198 -7.77 7.65 22.87
N TRP A 199 -7.68 8.33 24.02
CA TRP A 199 -8.80 8.54 24.92
C TRP A 199 -8.96 10.03 25.17
N ARG A 200 -10.15 10.54 24.91
CA ARG A 200 -10.50 11.91 25.28
C ARG A 200 -10.68 12.01 26.80
N ILE A 201 -10.50 13.20 27.32
CA ILE A 201 -10.77 13.52 28.74
C ILE A 201 -12.21 13.08 29.13
N THR A 202 -13.14 13.08 28.18
CA THR A 202 -14.53 12.60 28.34
C THR A 202 -14.66 11.08 28.46
N GLY A 203 -13.59 10.32 28.38
CA GLY A 203 -13.62 8.86 28.37
C GLY A 203 -13.99 8.21 27.04
N SER A 204 -14.21 8.99 25.97
CA SER A 204 -14.52 8.44 24.64
C SER A 204 -13.26 8.11 23.87
N TYR A 205 -13.26 6.93 23.23
CA TYR A 205 -12.15 6.51 22.37
C TYR A 205 -12.11 7.35 21.09
N TYR A 206 -10.90 7.76 20.72
CA TYR A 206 -10.62 8.41 19.46
C TYR A 206 -9.20 8.09 19.02
N PHE A 207 -9.04 7.64 17.80
CA PHE A 207 -7.74 7.51 17.17
C PHE A 207 -7.63 8.51 16.01
N PRO A 208 -6.52 9.26 15.87
CA PRO A 208 -6.36 10.23 14.78
C PRO A 208 -6.58 9.57 13.41
N GLY A 209 -7.46 10.14 12.60
CA GLY A 209 -7.81 9.61 11.28
C GLY A 209 -9.04 8.69 11.23
N MET A 210 -9.56 8.21 12.38
CA MET A 210 -10.61 7.19 12.37
C MET A 210 -11.95 7.64 11.75
N TYR A 211 -12.24 8.93 11.67
CA TYR A 211 -13.50 9.43 11.10
C TYR A 211 -13.44 9.54 9.58
N THR A 212 -12.30 9.95 9.01
CA THR A 212 -12.17 10.19 7.58
C THR A 212 -11.58 9.01 6.82
N VAL A 213 -11.15 7.95 7.51
CA VAL A 213 -10.54 6.76 6.87
C VAL A 213 -11.41 6.15 5.79
N ALA A 214 -12.74 6.22 5.94
CA ALA A 214 -13.68 5.72 4.93
C ALA A 214 -13.51 6.40 3.56
N LEU A 215 -13.05 7.67 3.53
CA LEU A 215 -12.79 8.42 2.30
C LEU A 215 -11.67 7.79 1.46
N ALA A 216 -10.74 7.09 2.10
CA ALA A 216 -9.66 6.37 1.41
C ALA A 216 -10.02 4.89 1.19
N ILE A 217 -10.63 4.23 2.18
CA ILE A 217 -10.90 2.79 2.13
C ILE A 217 -11.97 2.43 1.09
N LEU A 218 -13.07 3.16 1.03
CA LEU A 218 -14.16 2.83 0.11
C LEU A 218 -13.72 2.94 -1.37
N PRO A 219 -13.06 4.02 -1.82
CA PRO A 219 -12.51 4.07 -3.16
C PRO A 219 -11.43 3.02 -3.40
N ALA A 220 -10.58 2.70 -2.39
CA ALA A 220 -9.56 1.65 -2.52
C ALA A 220 -10.20 0.29 -2.79
N LEU A 221 -11.21 -0.11 -2.01
CA LEU A 221 -11.95 -1.35 -2.22
C LEU A 221 -12.59 -1.40 -3.61
N TYR A 222 -13.22 -0.31 -4.03
CA TYR A 222 -13.82 -0.23 -5.36
C TYR A 222 -12.78 -0.32 -6.47
N THR A 223 -11.63 0.32 -6.30
CA THR A 223 -10.51 0.25 -7.26
C THR A 223 -9.99 -1.18 -7.38
N LEU A 224 -9.73 -1.85 -6.24
CA LEU A 224 -9.30 -3.25 -6.24
C LEU A 224 -10.31 -4.17 -6.93
N TYR A 225 -11.59 -3.98 -6.65
CA TYR A 225 -12.67 -4.72 -7.29
C TYR A 225 -12.69 -4.53 -8.81
N ARG A 226 -12.60 -3.28 -9.30
CA ARG A 226 -12.60 -2.97 -10.74
C ARG A 226 -11.37 -3.54 -11.45
N VAL A 227 -10.19 -3.45 -10.83
CA VAL A 227 -8.96 -4.05 -11.37
C VAL A 227 -9.07 -5.58 -11.40
N TRP A 228 -9.67 -6.18 -10.38
CA TRP A 228 -9.89 -7.62 -10.35
C TRP A 228 -10.86 -8.09 -11.43
N GLN A 229 -11.92 -7.36 -11.70
CA GLN A 229 -12.85 -7.66 -12.78
C GLN A 229 -12.25 -7.54 -14.18
N ALA A 230 -11.36 -6.54 -14.37
CA ALA A 230 -10.69 -6.29 -15.64
C ALA A 230 -9.62 -7.35 -15.99
N ARG A 231 -9.35 -8.32 -15.10
CA ARG A 231 -8.41 -9.42 -15.39
C ARG A 231 -8.93 -10.28 -16.54
N PRO A 232 -8.03 -10.83 -17.39
CA PRO A 232 -8.44 -11.76 -18.42
C PRO A 232 -9.16 -12.96 -17.78
N SER A 233 -10.39 -13.21 -18.18
CA SER A 233 -11.04 -14.48 -17.90
C SER A 233 -10.20 -15.57 -18.55
N VAL A 234 -9.88 -16.63 -17.80
CA VAL A 234 -9.38 -17.87 -18.38
C VAL A 234 -10.55 -18.46 -19.15
N THR A 235 -10.77 -17.97 -20.37
CA THR A 235 -11.67 -18.63 -21.29
C THR A 235 -11.04 -19.99 -21.54
N THR A 236 -11.59 -21.04 -20.97
CA THR A 236 -11.38 -22.39 -21.42
C THR A 236 -11.63 -22.33 -22.90
N ALA A 237 -10.55 -22.32 -23.69
CA ALA A 237 -10.66 -22.57 -25.12
C ALA A 237 -11.34 -23.92 -25.23
N SER A 238 -12.64 -23.89 -25.42
CA SER A 238 -13.38 -25.06 -25.83
C SER A 238 -12.72 -25.49 -27.13
N VAL A 239 -11.97 -26.57 -27.03
CA VAL A 239 -11.49 -27.33 -28.16
C VAL A 239 -12.75 -27.77 -28.90
N SER A 240 -13.20 -26.95 -29.84
CA SER A 240 -14.09 -27.40 -30.89
C SER A 240 -13.22 -28.21 -31.86
N GLN A 241 -13.26 -29.48 -31.67
CA GLN A 241 -12.85 -30.46 -32.68
C GLN A 241 -13.68 -30.30 -33.94
#